data_5204094716929d05233d1cc9932650c7
#
_entry.id   5204094716929d05233d1cc9932650c7
#
_cell.length_a   1.000
_cell.length_b   1.000
_cell.length_c   1.000
_cell.angle_alpha   90.00
_cell.angle_beta   90.00
_cell.angle_gamma   90.00
#
_symmetry.space_group_name_H-M   'P 1'
#
loop_
_entity.id
_entity.type
_entity.pdbx_description
1 polymer ?
#
loop_
_entity_poly.entity_id
_entity_poly.type
_entity_poly.pdbx_seq_one_letter_code
_entity_poly.pdbx_strand_id
1 'polypeptide(L)'
;GIVASFAKIFTNNFITNNSPLFNIHLSLLPKYKGPTPVESALFNLENFSGYTIFKINKNIDTGDIIYQKKVNIEGKYASEVYQQIYESFQIDILNIDFYKKGQIQENLVSNTRKFFKDDFNIQELTLQNAKTKIRAFDYLGPAFLKYNNINLKILNYSEMEQGSSIELSDGLLYPLYVIPEGKSKMLFEDYLRG
;
A
#
# COMPACT_ATOMS: atom_id res chain seq x y z
N GLY A 1 8.09 24.55 -1.29
CA GLY A 1 7.27 23.81 -0.32
C GLY A 1 7.25 22.31 -0.60
N ILE A 2 6.96 21.52 0.42
CA ILE A 2 6.85 20.05 0.32
C ILE A 2 5.40 19.67 0.61
N VAL A 3 4.88 18.76 -0.20
CA VAL A 3 3.52 18.21 -0.11
C VAL A 3 3.61 16.70 0.12
N ALA A 4 2.79 16.17 1.00
CA ALA A 4 2.66 14.74 1.25
C ALA A 4 1.17 14.36 1.33
N SER A 5 0.78 13.26 0.70
CA SER A 5 -0.58 12.68 0.78
C SER A 5 -1.72 13.68 0.49
N PHE A 6 -1.51 14.60 -0.44
CA PHE A 6 -2.52 15.60 -0.79
C PHE A 6 -3.46 15.07 -1.87
N ALA A 7 -4.73 14.94 -1.53
CA ALA A 7 -5.74 14.28 -2.38
C ALA A 7 -6.34 15.16 -3.51
N LYS A 8 -5.87 16.42 -3.68
CA LYS A 8 -6.38 17.33 -4.70
C LYS A 8 -5.29 17.70 -5.70
N ILE A 9 -5.68 17.95 -6.95
CA ILE A 9 -4.79 18.45 -8.00
C ILE A 9 -4.65 19.97 -7.83
N PHE A 10 -3.41 20.44 -7.80
CA PHE A 10 -3.13 21.88 -7.78
C PHE A 10 -3.43 22.51 -9.15
N THR A 11 -3.98 23.73 -9.15
CA THR A 11 -4.13 24.50 -10.37
C THR A 11 -2.77 24.95 -10.89
N ASN A 12 -2.66 25.16 -12.21
CA ASN A 12 -1.41 25.65 -12.82
C ASN A 12 -0.97 27.00 -12.21
N ASN A 13 -1.90 27.90 -11.95
CA ASN A 13 -1.63 29.18 -11.32
C ASN A 13 -1.04 29.03 -9.91
N PHE A 14 -1.58 28.09 -9.11
CA PHE A 14 -1.03 27.81 -7.79
C PHE A 14 0.40 27.25 -7.87
N ILE A 15 0.65 26.31 -8.78
CA ILE A 15 1.98 25.71 -8.98
C ILE A 15 2.99 26.81 -9.38
N THR A 16 2.64 27.65 -10.36
CA THR A 16 3.54 28.71 -10.85
C THR A 16 3.89 29.71 -9.77
N ASN A 17 2.91 30.15 -8.98
CA ASN A 17 3.10 31.18 -7.95
C ASN A 17 3.82 30.67 -6.69
N ASN A 18 3.89 29.35 -6.48
CA ASN A 18 4.49 28.73 -5.30
C ASN A 18 5.69 27.82 -5.63
N SER A 19 6.19 27.85 -6.88
CA SER A 19 7.34 27.03 -7.30
C SER A 19 8.64 27.46 -6.57
N PRO A 20 9.53 26.51 -6.21
CA PRO A 20 9.40 25.08 -6.40
C PRO A 20 8.52 24.40 -5.33
N LEU A 21 7.62 23.54 -5.79
CA LEU A 21 6.85 22.63 -4.96
C LEU A 21 7.30 21.20 -5.21
N PHE A 22 7.41 20.42 -4.14
CA PHE A 22 7.80 19.02 -4.20
C PHE A 22 6.69 18.14 -3.62
N ASN A 23 6.53 16.94 -4.18
CA ASN A 23 5.65 15.93 -3.60
C ASN A 23 6.46 14.70 -3.21
N ILE A 24 5.98 14.02 -2.17
CA ILE A 24 6.49 12.72 -1.75
C ILE A 24 5.48 11.68 -2.24
N HIS A 25 5.92 10.82 -3.16
CA HIS A 25 5.13 9.71 -3.70
C HIS A 25 5.68 8.39 -3.20
N LEU A 26 4.80 7.49 -2.75
CA LEU A 26 5.20 6.27 -2.04
C LEU A 26 5.44 5.09 -2.99
N SER A 27 6.17 5.37 -4.07
CA SER A 27 6.71 4.37 -5.00
C SER A 27 8.03 4.82 -5.59
N LEU A 28 8.68 3.92 -6.32
CA LEU A 28 9.82 4.24 -7.17
C LEU A 28 9.30 4.70 -8.54
N LEU A 29 8.99 6.01 -8.68
CA LEU A 29 8.55 6.57 -9.96
C LEU A 29 9.57 6.28 -11.08
N PRO A 30 9.11 6.00 -12.31
CA PRO A 30 7.78 6.21 -12.86
C PRO A 30 6.77 5.07 -12.63
N LYS A 31 7.11 4.04 -11.85
CA LYS A 31 6.17 2.96 -11.49
C LYS A 31 5.14 3.44 -10.45
N TYR A 32 3.91 2.91 -10.56
CA TYR A 32 2.84 3.08 -9.57
C TYR A 32 2.45 4.53 -9.31
N LYS A 33 2.27 5.34 -10.37
CA LYS A 33 1.68 6.69 -10.27
C LYS A 33 0.23 6.60 -9.79
N GLY A 34 -0.21 7.55 -8.98
CA GLY A 34 -1.60 7.63 -8.53
C GLY A 34 -1.82 7.29 -7.05
N PRO A 35 -3.06 6.89 -6.66
CA PRO A 35 -3.51 7.00 -5.28
C PRO A 35 -3.08 5.85 -4.34
N THR A 36 -2.69 4.68 -4.83
CA THR A 36 -2.44 3.48 -4.00
C THR A 36 -1.13 2.78 -4.39
N PRO A 37 0.01 3.48 -4.33
CA PRO A 37 1.27 2.94 -4.83
C PRO A 37 1.81 1.76 -4.01
N VAL A 38 1.70 1.81 -2.68
CA VAL A 38 2.20 0.74 -1.80
C VAL A 38 1.38 -0.52 -1.96
N GLU A 39 0.05 -0.40 -1.90
CA GLU A 39 -0.87 -1.53 -2.05
C GLU A 39 -0.72 -2.19 -3.43
N SER A 40 -0.57 -1.37 -4.47
CA SER A 40 -0.40 -1.86 -5.84
C SER A 40 0.93 -2.60 -6.02
N ALA A 41 2.01 -2.13 -5.40
CA ALA A 41 3.30 -2.81 -5.43
C ALA A 41 3.24 -4.17 -4.71
N LEU A 42 2.62 -4.22 -3.53
CA LEU A 42 2.42 -5.47 -2.78
C LEU A 42 1.50 -6.43 -3.52
N PHE A 43 0.41 -5.92 -4.10
CA PHE A 43 -0.55 -6.72 -4.86
C PHE A 43 0.09 -7.35 -6.12
N ASN A 44 1.05 -6.65 -6.74
CA ASN A 44 1.82 -7.17 -7.87
C ASN A 44 3.05 -7.98 -7.46
N LEU A 45 3.17 -8.36 -6.19
CA LEU A 45 4.26 -9.19 -5.65
C LEU A 45 5.66 -8.61 -5.92
N GLU A 46 5.78 -7.29 -5.93
CA GLU A 46 7.09 -6.65 -6.03
C GLU A 46 7.91 -6.93 -4.76
N ASN A 47 9.19 -7.23 -4.93
CA ASN A 47 10.09 -7.41 -3.78
C ASN A 47 10.56 -6.08 -3.20
N PHE A 48 10.48 -5.02 -4.01
CA PHE A 48 10.95 -3.69 -3.64
C PHE A 48 9.94 -2.62 -4.05
N SER A 49 9.80 -1.63 -3.20
CA SER A 49 9.16 -0.35 -3.50
C SER A 49 10.01 0.77 -2.91
N GLY A 50 9.40 1.87 -2.50
CA GLY A 50 10.11 2.97 -1.87
C GLY A 50 9.33 4.26 -1.91
N TYR A 51 10.05 5.38 -1.86
CA TYR A 51 9.44 6.68 -2.08
C TYR A 51 10.27 7.54 -3.01
N THR A 52 9.60 8.45 -3.68
CA THR A 52 10.17 9.42 -4.61
C THR A 52 9.80 10.82 -4.19
N ILE A 53 10.78 11.70 -4.10
CA ILE A 53 10.57 13.15 -4.01
C ILE A 53 10.77 13.72 -5.40
N PHE A 54 9.77 14.42 -5.91
CA PHE A 54 9.80 14.97 -7.25
C PHE A 54 9.22 16.41 -7.27
N LYS A 55 9.60 17.21 -8.28
CA LYS A 55 9.03 18.55 -8.50
C LYS A 55 7.61 18.42 -9.04
N ILE A 56 6.66 19.12 -8.41
CA ILE A 56 5.28 19.14 -8.90
C ILE A 56 5.22 19.91 -10.22
N ASN A 57 4.54 19.32 -11.20
CA ASN A 57 4.17 19.94 -12.47
C ASN A 57 2.66 19.79 -12.71
N LYS A 58 2.18 20.18 -13.90
CA LYS A 58 0.75 20.14 -14.26
C LYS A 58 0.14 18.74 -14.36
N ASN A 59 0.95 17.72 -14.50
CA ASN A 59 0.49 16.33 -14.66
C ASN A 59 0.74 15.55 -13.37
N ILE A 60 -0.13 14.58 -13.08
CA ILE A 60 -0.05 13.78 -11.85
C ILE A 60 1.23 12.93 -11.87
N ASP A 61 2.04 13.05 -10.82
CA ASP A 61 3.22 12.24 -10.52
C ASP A 61 4.24 12.12 -11.68
N THR A 62 4.39 13.19 -12.50
CA THR A 62 5.26 13.16 -13.68
C THR A 62 6.44 14.15 -13.65
N GLY A 63 6.59 14.89 -12.57
CA GLY A 63 7.64 15.88 -12.46
C GLY A 63 9.03 15.27 -12.25
N ASP A 64 10.07 16.09 -12.41
CA ASP A 64 11.46 15.65 -12.30
C ASP A 64 11.78 15.10 -10.91
N ILE A 65 12.41 13.94 -10.88
CA ILE A 65 12.79 13.23 -9.65
C ILE A 65 13.99 13.94 -9.01
N ILE A 66 13.82 14.30 -7.74
CA ILE A 66 14.89 14.88 -6.91
C ILE A 66 15.57 13.80 -6.08
N TYR A 67 14.81 12.88 -5.53
CA TYR A 67 15.34 11.84 -4.66
C TYR A 67 14.49 10.58 -4.74
N GLN A 68 15.13 9.43 -4.63
CA GLN A 68 14.44 8.14 -4.48
C GLN A 68 15.15 7.28 -3.43
N LYS A 69 14.35 6.61 -2.62
CA LYS A 69 14.81 5.59 -1.68
C LYS A 69 14.09 4.28 -1.96
N LYS A 70 14.89 3.25 -2.20
CA LYS A 70 14.39 1.87 -2.37
C LYS A 70 14.29 1.21 -0.99
N VAL A 71 13.18 0.49 -0.76
CA VAL A 71 12.94 -0.33 0.44
C VAL A 71 12.51 -1.74 0.05
N ASN A 72 12.90 -2.74 0.83
CA ASN A 72 12.41 -4.10 0.66
C ASN A 72 11.00 -4.21 1.23
N ILE A 73 10.05 -4.74 0.43
CA ILE A 73 8.65 -4.93 0.81
C ILE A 73 8.21 -6.39 0.74
N GLU A 74 9.12 -7.32 0.42
CA GLU A 74 8.83 -8.73 0.31
C GLU A 74 8.25 -9.27 1.62
N GLY A 75 7.12 -9.95 1.54
CA GLY A 75 6.44 -10.56 2.69
C GLY A 75 5.81 -9.58 3.68
N LYS A 76 5.93 -8.26 3.48
CA LYS A 76 5.41 -7.25 4.40
C LYS A 76 3.94 -6.94 4.20
N TYR A 77 3.34 -6.41 5.26
CA TYR A 77 2.05 -5.74 5.25
C TYR A 77 2.21 -4.29 4.80
N ALA A 78 1.16 -3.70 4.21
CA ALA A 78 1.21 -2.31 3.77
C ALA A 78 1.51 -1.36 4.93
N SER A 79 0.94 -1.58 6.11
CA SER A 79 1.23 -0.81 7.32
C SER A 79 2.72 -0.82 7.69
N GLU A 80 3.40 -1.96 7.56
CA GLU A 80 4.83 -2.11 7.82
C GLU A 80 5.67 -1.35 6.78
N VAL A 81 5.24 -1.38 5.51
CA VAL A 81 5.89 -0.64 4.42
C VAL A 81 5.75 0.88 4.66
N TYR A 82 4.56 1.36 5.03
CA TYR A 82 4.35 2.76 5.38
C TYR A 82 5.23 3.20 6.54
N GLN A 83 5.30 2.39 7.59
CA GLN A 83 6.16 2.67 8.75
C GLN A 83 7.64 2.75 8.34
N GLN A 84 8.13 1.80 7.57
CA GLN A 84 9.51 1.76 7.08
C GLN A 84 9.86 2.97 6.20
N ILE A 85 8.94 3.36 5.31
CA ILE A 85 9.11 4.55 4.47
C ILE A 85 9.17 5.80 5.34
N TYR A 86 8.26 5.93 6.31
CA TYR A 86 8.22 7.06 7.22
C TYR A 86 9.53 7.22 8.01
N GLU A 87 10.03 6.15 8.61
CA GLU A 87 11.30 6.14 9.34
C GLU A 87 12.49 6.52 8.45
N SER A 88 12.56 5.94 7.25
CA SER A 88 13.60 6.27 6.27
C SER A 88 13.53 7.73 5.85
N PHE A 89 12.34 8.24 5.58
CA PHE A 89 12.13 9.63 5.17
C PHE A 89 12.58 10.63 6.23
N GLN A 90 12.30 10.39 7.52
CA GLN A 90 12.73 11.26 8.61
C GLN A 90 14.25 11.45 8.65
N ILE A 91 15.00 10.41 8.33
CA ILE A 91 16.47 10.46 8.29
C ILE A 91 16.95 11.15 7.02
N ASP A 92 16.39 10.77 5.88
CA ASP A 92 16.89 11.20 4.58
C ASP A 92 16.58 12.69 4.29
N ILE A 93 15.42 13.21 4.77
CA ILE A 93 14.96 14.58 4.46
C ILE A 93 15.98 15.65 4.83
N LEU A 94 16.78 15.44 5.87
CA LEU A 94 17.78 16.37 6.35
C LEU A 94 18.99 16.50 5.41
N ASN A 95 19.18 15.52 4.51
CA ASN A 95 20.34 15.42 3.63
C ASN A 95 19.97 15.59 2.14
N ILE A 96 18.70 15.87 1.81
CA ILE A 96 18.25 16.00 0.42
C ILE A 96 18.54 17.41 -0.10
N ASP A 97 19.31 17.49 -1.18
CA ASP A 97 19.47 18.74 -1.94
C ASP A 97 18.27 18.95 -2.88
N PHE A 98 17.32 19.79 -2.45
CA PHE A 98 16.11 20.14 -3.22
C PHE A 98 16.38 21.05 -4.42
N TYR A 99 17.56 21.65 -4.50
CA TYR A 99 17.93 22.60 -5.57
C TYR A 99 18.71 21.96 -6.71
N LYS A 100 19.11 20.71 -6.54
CA LYS A 100 19.79 19.99 -7.62
C LYS A 100 18.92 19.83 -8.86
N LYS A 101 19.56 19.62 -10.00
CA LYS A 101 18.87 19.28 -11.25
C LYS A 101 18.12 17.96 -11.07
N GLY A 102 16.81 17.98 -11.30
CA GLY A 102 16.00 16.79 -11.27
C GLY A 102 16.25 15.85 -12.46
N GLN A 103 15.99 14.57 -12.25
CA GLN A 103 16.02 13.55 -13.30
C GLN A 103 14.64 13.47 -13.95
N ILE A 104 14.57 13.58 -15.27
CA ILE A 104 13.34 13.42 -16.05
C ILE A 104 12.88 11.95 -15.91
N GLN A 105 11.58 11.75 -15.71
CA GLN A 105 11.01 10.42 -15.66
C GLN A 105 10.93 9.81 -17.07
N GLU A 106 11.40 8.56 -17.20
CA GLU A 106 11.28 7.80 -18.45
C GLU A 106 9.84 7.32 -18.69
N ASN A 107 9.54 6.90 -19.94
CA ASN A 107 8.18 6.57 -20.39
C ASN A 107 7.60 5.23 -19.87
N LEU A 108 8.32 4.46 -19.06
CA LEU A 108 7.82 3.23 -18.43
C LEU A 108 6.90 3.59 -17.27
N VAL A 109 5.62 3.80 -17.56
CA VAL A 109 4.63 4.24 -16.59
C VAL A 109 3.70 3.09 -16.23
N SER A 110 3.56 2.81 -14.93
CA SER A 110 2.42 2.08 -14.40
C SER A 110 1.57 3.00 -13.52
N ASN A 111 0.25 2.93 -13.70
CA ASN A 111 -0.70 3.72 -12.94
C ASN A 111 -1.42 2.85 -11.92
N THR A 112 -1.75 3.44 -10.78
CA THR A 112 -2.59 2.81 -9.77
C THR A 112 -4.04 3.33 -9.88
N ARG A 113 -4.97 2.61 -9.29
CA ARG A 113 -6.36 3.01 -9.14
C ARG A 113 -6.78 2.97 -7.68
N LYS A 114 -7.86 3.63 -7.34
CA LYS A 114 -8.50 3.43 -6.03
C LYS A 114 -9.04 2.01 -5.94
N PHE A 115 -8.91 1.42 -4.76
CA PHE A 115 -9.54 0.15 -4.42
C PHE A 115 -10.91 0.42 -3.78
N PHE A 116 -11.87 -0.47 -4.07
CA PHE A 116 -13.24 -0.43 -3.58
C PHE A 116 -13.51 -1.70 -2.78
N LYS A 117 -14.67 -1.75 -2.09
CA LYS A 117 -15.04 -2.85 -1.19
C LYS A 117 -14.87 -4.24 -1.81
N ASP A 118 -15.25 -4.39 -3.07
CA ASP A 118 -15.18 -5.71 -3.75
C ASP A 118 -13.72 -6.17 -4.00
N ASP A 119 -12.79 -5.22 -4.11
CA ASP A 119 -11.36 -5.56 -4.24
C ASP A 119 -10.82 -6.29 -3.00
N PHE A 120 -11.41 -6.07 -1.84
CA PHE A 120 -10.99 -6.69 -0.57
C PHE A 120 -11.58 -8.09 -0.35
N ASN A 121 -12.50 -8.54 -1.20
CA ASN A 121 -13.07 -9.88 -1.11
C ASN A 121 -12.03 -10.93 -1.52
N ILE A 122 -11.91 -11.99 -0.68
CA ILE A 122 -10.97 -13.10 -0.89
C ILE A 122 -11.69 -14.47 -1.00
N GLN A 123 -13.03 -14.48 -1.12
CA GLN A 123 -13.86 -15.67 -1.00
C GLN A 123 -13.43 -16.84 -1.90
N GLU A 124 -13.11 -16.58 -3.15
CA GLU A 124 -12.84 -17.64 -4.15
C GLU A 124 -11.42 -17.57 -4.69
N LEU A 125 -10.52 -16.96 -3.92
CA LEU A 125 -9.15 -16.80 -4.35
C LEU A 125 -8.29 -18.01 -4.00
N THR A 126 -7.19 -18.15 -4.72
CA THR A 126 -6.08 -19.00 -4.31
C THR A 126 -5.48 -18.52 -3.00
N LEU A 127 -4.88 -19.42 -2.25
CA LEU A 127 -4.22 -19.11 -0.97
C LEU A 127 -3.19 -17.98 -1.14
N GLN A 128 -2.39 -18.04 -2.22
CA GLN A 128 -1.39 -17.00 -2.51
C GLN A 128 -2.04 -15.63 -2.75
N ASN A 129 -3.11 -15.57 -3.53
CA ASN A 129 -3.81 -14.32 -3.82
C ASN A 129 -4.53 -13.76 -2.60
N ALA A 130 -5.11 -14.63 -1.77
CA ALA A 130 -5.74 -14.24 -0.51
C ALA A 130 -4.70 -13.64 0.46
N LYS A 131 -3.58 -14.33 0.67
CA LYS A 131 -2.46 -13.84 1.49
C LYS A 131 -1.93 -12.50 0.99
N THR A 132 -1.79 -12.34 -0.32
CA THR A 132 -1.35 -11.09 -0.94
C THR A 132 -2.33 -9.95 -0.65
N LYS A 133 -3.64 -10.17 -0.80
CA LYS A 133 -4.66 -9.16 -0.49
C LYS A 133 -4.69 -8.81 1.00
N ILE A 134 -4.58 -9.78 1.89
CA ILE A 134 -4.54 -9.53 3.33
C ILE A 134 -3.36 -8.59 3.67
N ARG A 135 -2.18 -8.83 3.10
CA ARG A 135 -1.01 -7.98 3.33
C ARG A 135 -1.15 -6.60 2.67
N ALA A 136 -1.60 -6.56 1.43
CA ALA A 136 -1.67 -5.31 0.67
C ALA A 136 -2.72 -4.33 1.20
N PHE A 137 -3.80 -4.83 1.80
CA PHE A 137 -4.95 -4.02 2.15
C PHE A 137 -5.16 -3.78 3.65
N ASP A 138 -4.24 -4.23 4.50
CA ASP A 138 -4.38 -4.10 5.96
C ASP A 138 -4.56 -2.64 6.42
N TYR A 139 -4.01 -1.69 5.67
CA TYR A 139 -4.08 -0.25 5.94
C TYR A 139 -5.32 0.41 5.35
N LEU A 140 -5.76 0.02 4.15
CA LEU A 140 -6.92 0.62 3.46
C LEU A 140 -8.25 0.08 3.97
N GLY A 141 -8.30 -1.19 4.30
CA GLY A 141 -9.47 -1.91 4.79
C GLY A 141 -9.22 -3.41 4.69
N PRO A 142 -9.41 -4.15 5.79
CA PRO A 142 -9.04 -5.55 5.84
C PRO A 142 -9.73 -6.39 4.77
N ALA A 143 -8.99 -7.32 4.17
CA ALA A 143 -9.55 -8.34 3.31
C ALA A 143 -10.62 -9.15 4.05
N PHE A 144 -11.65 -9.57 3.35
CA PHE A 144 -12.78 -10.28 3.98
C PHE A 144 -13.30 -11.45 3.11
N LEU A 145 -13.95 -12.37 3.77
CA LEU A 145 -14.74 -13.45 3.16
C LEU A 145 -16.01 -13.71 3.98
N LYS A 146 -16.93 -14.50 3.44
CA LYS A 146 -18.06 -15.04 4.21
C LYS A 146 -17.62 -16.34 4.88
N TYR A 147 -17.71 -16.39 6.20
CA TYR A 147 -17.50 -17.57 7.01
C TYR A 147 -18.76 -17.83 7.85
N ASN A 148 -19.38 -18.99 7.69
CA ASN A 148 -20.67 -19.33 8.32
C ASN A 148 -21.74 -18.23 8.10
N ASN A 149 -21.87 -17.74 6.87
CA ASN A 149 -22.80 -16.68 6.45
C ASN A 149 -22.55 -15.28 7.08
N ILE A 150 -21.45 -15.07 7.80
CA ILE A 150 -21.07 -13.80 8.40
C ILE A 150 -19.86 -13.24 7.64
N ASN A 151 -19.84 -11.93 7.39
CA ASN A 151 -18.64 -11.29 6.85
C ASN A 151 -17.54 -11.28 7.92
N LEU A 152 -16.46 -11.97 7.62
CA LEU A 152 -15.29 -12.07 8.48
C LEU A 152 -14.11 -11.33 7.84
N LYS A 153 -13.67 -10.27 8.47
CA LYS A 153 -12.45 -9.56 8.06
C LYS A 153 -11.24 -10.27 8.62
N ILE A 154 -10.24 -10.52 7.79
CA ILE A 154 -8.98 -11.16 8.15
C ILE A 154 -7.92 -10.08 8.28
N LEU A 155 -7.35 -9.89 9.46
CA LEU A 155 -6.35 -8.87 9.70
C LEU A 155 -4.93 -9.35 9.40
N ASN A 156 -4.65 -10.58 9.78
CA ASN A 156 -3.39 -11.25 9.53
C ASN A 156 -3.55 -12.76 9.63
N TYR A 157 -2.50 -13.48 9.28
CA TYR A 157 -2.49 -14.94 9.23
C TYR A 157 -1.13 -15.49 9.67
N SER A 158 -1.09 -16.76 10.03
CA SER A 158 0.15 -17.52 10.27
C SER A 158 0.66 -18.14 8.97
N GLU A 159 1.97 -18.09 8.75
CA GLU A 159 2.62 -18.89 7.70
C GLU A 159 2.81 -20.36 8.15
N MET A 160 2.73 -20.62 9.45
CA MET A 160 2.79 -21.99 9.98
C MET A 160 1.39 -22.62 9.91
N GLU A 161 1.33 -23.89 9.52
CA GLU A 161 0.10 -24.70 9.49
C GLU A 161 -0.30 -25.10 10.92
N GLN A 162 -0.68 -24.14 11.74
CA GLN A 162 -1.03 -24.33 13.15
C GLN A 162 -2.35 -23.61 13.50
N GLY A 163 -3.20 -24.27 14.27
CA GLY A 163 -4.48 -23.74 14.69
C GLY A 163 -5.60 -24.01 13.70
N SER A 164 -6.72 -23.32 13.90
CA SER A 164 -7.89 -23.46 13.02
C SER A 164 -7.66 -22.75 11.70
N SER A 165 -8.21 -23.31 10.64
CA SER A 165 -8.01 -22.84 9.27
C SER A 165 -9.32 -22.55 8.55
N ILE A 166 -9.22 -21.78 7.49
CA ILE A 166 -10.28 -21.53 6.50
C ILE A 166 -9.82 -22.14 5.18
N GLU A 167 -10.65 -23.01 4.60
CA GLU A 167 -10.39 -23.60 3.28
C GLU A 167 -10.60 -22.56 2.19
N LEU A 168 -9.62 -22.43 1.31
CA LEU A 168 -9.66 -21.64 0.08
C LEU A 168 -9.58 -22.58 -1.12
N SER A 169 -9.58 -22.04 -2.35
CA SER A 169 -9.67 -22.85 -3.57
C SER A 169 -8.54 -23.88 -3.74
N ASP A 170 -7.36 -23.63 -3.17
CA ASP A 170 -6.15 -24.44 -3.38
C ASP A 170 -5.31 -24.65 -2.11
N GLY A 171 -5.85 -24.35 -0.91
CA GLY A 171 -5.12 -24.52 0.33
C GLY A 171 -5.82 -23.96 1.55
N LEU A 172 -5.14 -24.05 2.69
CA LEU A 172 -5.65 -23.62 3.99
C LEU A 172 -5.04 -22.30 4.43
N LEU A 173 -5.88 -21.33 4.74
CA LEU A 173 -5.50 -20.08 5.39
C LEU A 173 -5.62 -20.24 6.90
N TYR A 174 -4.62 -19.84 7.67
CA TYR A 174 -4.59 -19.88 9.13
C TYR A 174 -4.71 -18.46 9.71
N PRO A 175 -5.93 -17.91 9.87
CA PRO A 175 -6.11 -16.55 10.41
C PRO A 175 -5.65 -16.48 11.86
N LEU A 176 -4.99 -15.37 12.24
CA LEU A 176 -4.65 -15.11 13.64
C LEU A 176 -5.67 -14.15 14.27
N TYR A 177 -5.84 -12.97 13.69
CA TYR A 177 -6.79 -11.98 14.16
C TYR A 177 -7.85 -11.68 13.10
N VAL A 178 -9.08 -11.61 13.56
CA VAL A 178 -10.26 -11.36 12.73
C VAL A 178 -11.16 -10.29 13.32
N ILE A 179 -12.03 -9.73 12.48
CA ILE A 179 -13.16 -8.89 12.92
C ILE A 179 -14.43 -9.48 12.30
N PRO A 180 -15.26 -10.23 13.06
CA PRO A 180 -16.57 -10.65 12.61
C PRO A 180 -17.50 -9.46 12.46
N GLU A 181 -18.47 -9.54 11.55
CA GLU A 181 -19.47 -8.49 11.37
C GLU A 181 -20.18 -8.16 12.69
N GLY A 182 -20.22 -6.86 13.02
CA GLY A 182 -20.83 -6.37 14.27
C GLY A 182 -20.04 -6.63 15.56
N LYS A 183 -18.82 -7.18 15.46
CA LYS A 183 -17.97 -7.45 16.63
C LYS A 183 -16.63 -6.68 16.56
N SER A 184 -15.89 -6.70 17.66
CA SER A 184 -14.53 -6.15 17.75
C SER A 184 -13.48 -7.16 17.26
N LYS A 185 -12.24 -6.69 17.10
CA LYS A 185 -11.06 -7.52 16.81
C LYS A 185 -10.89 -8.59 17.89
N MET A 186 -10.68 -9.85 17.48
CA MET A 186 -10.42 -10.98 18.36
C MET A 186 -9.51 -12.00 17.68
N LEU A 187 -9.01 -12.97 18.43
CA LEU A 187 -8.35 -14.14 17.87
C LEU A 187 -9.36 -14.97 17.08
N PHE A 188 -8.93 -15.61 16.00
CA PHE A 188 -9.80 -16.50 15.22
C PHE A 188 -10.25 -17.70 16.05
N GLU A 189 -9.37 -18.24 16.89
CA GLU A 189 -9.71 -19.31 17.83
C GLU A 189 -10.81 -18.92 18.83
N ASP A 190 -10.80 -17.68 19.32
CA ASP A 190 -11.85 -17.19 20.24
C ASP A 190 -13.19 -17.02 19.51
N TYR A 191 -13.15 -16.57 18.25
CA TYR A 191 -14.34 -16.49 17.40
C TYR A 191 -15.01 -17.86 17.20
N LEU A 192 -14.22 -18.92 17.06
CA LEU A 192 -14.74 -20.29 16.87
C LEU A 192 -15.35 -20.92 18.13
N ARG A 193 -14.93 -20.44 19.31
CA ARG A 193 -15.47 -20.92 20.60
C ARG A 193 -16.82 -20.30 20.96
N GLY A 194 -17.25 -19.20 20.26
CA GLY A 194 -18.49 -18.45 20.53
C GLY A 194 -18.22 -17.13 21.18
#